data_cf1db39917fc03800f200f37c8b93185
#
_entry.id   cf1db39917fc03800f200f37c8b93185
#
_cell.length_a   1.000
_cell.length_b   1.000
_cell.length_c   1.000
_cell.angle_alpha   90.00
_cell.angle_beta   90.00
_cell.angle_gamma   90.00
#
_symmetry.space_group_name_H-M   'P 1'
#
loop_
_entity.id
_entity.type
_entity.pdbx_description
1 polymer ?
#
loop_
_entity_poly.entity_id
_entity_poly.type
_entity_poly.pdbx_seq_one_letter_code
_entity_poly.pdbx_strand_id
1 'polypeptide(L)'
;MLTICLVMAACSNHNDEPEAISSIQFSKRDYTIVYGGSNGIPFTGGGDVYKFEASNPEVLGKFGIDIETHHLIITPAKTGESTLNIIDVNAGNSVTLNITVEDYYLPFKIEEIEGTNNNKFFTTETSCRVRFIRNEDNTKPVKITWLNPWKFQSVTRAEGFFDISRSETNIFTMTLSLQGVESEEIETFEYTMGGDDGYMNIFNSIFGFNWNESVDLSRSTPPTKYKMILTDNSNGCKITCLLQPLNFD
;
A
#
# COMPACT_ATOMS: atom_id res chain seq x y z
N MET A 1 -41.02 -25.04 71.91
CA MET A 1 -39.70 -24.52 71.43
C MET A 1 -39.85 -24.21 69.95
N LEU A 2 -40.09 -22.93 69.65
CA LEU A 2 -40.45 -22.49 68.32
C LEU A 2 -39.19 -21.80 67.67
N THR A 3 -38.58 -22.44 66.68
CA THR A 3 -37.40 -21.91 66.02
C THR A 3 -37.85 -21.06 64.83
N ILE A 4 -37.64 -19.75 64.91
CA ILE A 4 -37.90 -18.79 63.84
C ILE A 4 -36.66 -18.75 62.98
N CYS A 5 -36.76 -19.23 61.68
CA CYS A 5 -35.76 -19.00 60.68
C CYS A 5 -35.93 -17.60 60.07
N LEU A 6 -34.99 -16.70 60.31
CA LEU A 6 -34.90 -15.41 59.64
C LEU A 6 -34.24 -15.62 58.26
N VAL A 7 -35.00 -15.46 57.20
CA VAL A 7 -34.46 -15.42 55.85
C VAL A 7 -34.02 -13.97 55.54
N MET A 8 -32.72 -13.74 55.52
CA MET A 8 -32.13 -12.46 55.07
C MET A 8 -32.16 -12.47 53.53
N ALA A 9 -33.07 -11.74 52.93
CA ALA A 9 -33.02 -11.41 51.54
C ALA A 9 -31.93 -10.39 51.31
N ALA A 10 -30.80 -10.83 50.77
CA ALA A 10 -29.76 -9.94 50.27
C ALA A 10 -30.25 -9.38 48.92
N CYS A 11 -30.75 -8.14 48.91
CA CYS A 11 -30.90 -7.35 47.71
C CYS A 11 -29.48 -7.00 47.23
N SER A 12 -29.00 -7.69 46.22
CA SER A 12 -27.85 -7.21 45.45
C SER A 12 -28.33 -6.04 44.59
N ASN A 13 -28.04 -4.81 45.02
CA ASN A 13 -28.09 -3.66 44.12
C ASN A 13 -27.01 -3.87 43.06
N HIS A 14 -27.35 -4.42 41.91
CA HIS A 14 -26.61 -4.23 40.70
C HIS A 14 -26.86 -2.77 40.29
N ASN A 15 -25.97 -1.89 40.73
CA ASN A 15 -25.79 -0.62 40.06
C ASN A 15 -25.10 -0.97 38.74
N ASP A 16 -25.88 -1.20 37.69
CA ASP A 16 -25.42 -1.17 36.31
C ASP A 16 -25.15 0.32 35.99
N GLU A 17 -24.02 0.85 36.51
CA GLU A 17 -23.47 2.06 35.92
C GLU A 17 -23.12 1.71 34.47
N PRO A 18 -23.63 2.46 33.47
CA PRO A 18 -23.27 2.21 32.09
C PRO A 18 -21.75 2.28 31.96
N GLU A 19 -21.14 1.23 31.42
CA GLU A 19 -19.71 1.22 31.18
C GLU A 19 -19.32 2.47 30.41
N ALA A 20 -18.32 3.21 30.89
CA ALA A 20 -17.87 4.43 30.24
C ALA A 20 -17.33 4.09 28.85
N ILE A 21 -17.95 4.66 27.82
CA ILE A 21 -17.53 4.48 26.43
C ILE A 21 -16.13 5.07 26.28
N SER A 22 -15.18 4.23 25.87
CA SER A 22 -13.80 4.68 25.63
C SER A 22 -13.76 5.51 24.33
N SER A 23 -12.94 6.56 24.33
CA SER A 23 -12.73 7.42 23.14
C SER A 23 -12.14 6.66 21.98
N ILE A 24 -12.51 7.00 20.75
CA ILE A 24 -11.86 6.47 19.54
C ILE A 24 -10.40 6.91 19.48
N GLN A 25 -9.50 5.96 19.21
CA GLN A 25 -8.06 6.19 19.17
C GLN A 25 -7.42 5.51 17.94
N PHE A 26 -6.52 6.23 17.30
CA PHE A 26 -5.67 5.74 16.22
C PHE A 26 -4.20 5.74 16.66
N SER A 27 -3.41 4.81 16.12
CA SER A 27 -1.98 4.66 16.48
C SER A 27 -1.14 5.89 16.12
N LYS A 28 -1.53 6.63 15.09
CA LYS A 28 -0.89 7.87 14.61
C LYS A 28 -1.94 8.84 14.07
N ARG A 29 -1.52 10.04 13.64
CA ARG A 29 -2.41 11.04 13.05
C ARG A 29 -2.21 11.20 11.54
N ASP A 30 -1.06 10.83 11.02
CA ASP A 30 -0.69 10.99 9.62
C ASP A 30 -0.68 9.62 8.95
N TYR A 31 -1.47 9.46 7.88
CA TYR A 31 -1.58 8.23 7.12
C TYR A 31 -1.36 8.50 5.64
N THR A 32 -0.54 7.66 5.02
CA THR A 32 -0.43 7.59 3.57
C THR A 32 -1.17 6.34 3.10
N ILE A 33 -2.11 6.51 2.19
CA ILE A 33 -2.91 5.45 1.57
C ILE A 33 -2.78 5.53 0.05
N VAL A 34 -3.19 4.48 -0.66
CA VAL A 34 -3.07 4.45 -2.12
C VAL A 34 -4.40 4.55 -2.83
N TYR A 35 -4.39 5.24 -3.97
CA TYR A 35 -5.49 5.31 -4.91
C TYR A 35 -5.75 3.94 -5.57
N GLY A 36 -7.01 3.67 -5.90
CA GLY A 36 -7.40 2.48 -6.68
C GLY A 36 -7.77 1.25 -5.85
N GLY A 37 -7.83 1.38 -4.52
CA GLY A 37 -8.24 0.32 -3.61
C GLY A 37 -8.95 0.83 -2.37
N SER A 38 -9.48 -0.10 -1.58
CA SER A 38 -10.02 0.19 -0.25
C SER A 38 -8.91 0.04 0.79
N ASN A 39 -8.74 1.05 1.63
CA ASN A 39 -7.70 1.09 2.65
C ASN A 39 -8.35 1.03 4.03
N GLY A 40 -7.89 0.12 4.90
CA GLY A 40 -8.38 -0.03 6.27
C GLY A 40 -7.37 0.50 7.28
N ILE A 41 -7.76 1.46 8.10
CA ILE A 41 -6.94 2.02 9.19
C ILE A 41 -7.51 1.52 10.52
N PRO A 42 -6.77 0.72 11.30
CA PRO A 42 -7.27 0.18 12.55
C PRO A 42 -7.40 1.27 13.62
N PHE A 43 -8.41 1.13 14.46
CA PHE A 43 -8.64 1.98 15.62
C PHE A 43 -9.06 1.15 16.84
N THR A 44 -9.08 1.77 18.01
CA THR A 44 -9.57 1.19 19.26
C THR A 44 -10.55 2.14 19.96
N GLY A 45 -11.43 1.60 20.80
CA GLY A 45 -12.46 2.38 21.48
C GLY A 45 -13.57 2.85 20.54
N GLY A 46 -14.35 3.80 20.99
CA GLY A 46 -15.45 4.40 20.23
C GLY A 46 -16.85 3.95 20.68
N GLY A 47 -17.83 4.76 20.37
CA GLY A 47 -19.24 4.61 20.79
C GLY A 47 -20.22 4.24 19.67
N ASP A 48 -19.75 3.67 18.59
CA ASP A 48 -20.54 3.09 17.47
C ASP A 48 -21.36 4.08 16.62
N VAL A 49 -21.38 5.37 16.97
CA VAL A 49 -22.08 6.40 16.21
C VAL A 49 -21.12 7.54 15.84
N TYR A 50 -20.85 7.67 14.55
CA TYR A 50 -19.81 8.59 14.07
C TYR A 50 -20.37 9.60 13.07
N LYS A 51 -19.81 10.83 13.11
CA LYS A 51 -19.95 11.85 12.08
C LYS A 51 -18.57 12.18 11.51
N PHE A 52 -18.53 12.57 10.25
CA PHE A 52 -17.30 12.83 9.53
C PHE A 52 -17.33 14.23 8.91
N GLU A 53 -16.18 14.92 8.99
CA GLU A 53 -15.92 16.18 8.32
C GLU A 53 -14.58 16.08 7.60
N ALA A 54 -14.59 16.19 6.27
CA ALA A 54 -13.37 16.12 5.47
C ALA A 54 -13.08 17.49 4.85
N SER A 55 -11.80 17.92 4.89
CA SER A 55 -11.38 19.17 4.24
C SER A 55 -11.42 19.07 2.71
N ASN A 56 -11.15 17.89 2.17
CA ASN A 56 -11.18 17.61 0.74
C ASN A 56 -11.83 16.23 0.48
N PRO A 57 -13.19 16.16 0.55
CA PRO A 57 -13.91 14.90 0.43
C PRO A 57 -13.77 14.24 -0.95
N GLU A 58 -13.46 15.01 -2.00
CA GLU A 58 -13.23 14.46 -3.34
C GLU A 58 -11.92 13.64 -3.45
N VAL A 59 -10.92 13.89 -2.58
CA VAL A 59 -9.72 13.08 -2.46
C VAL A 59 -10.04 11.76 -1.78
N LEU A 60 -10.77 11.81 -0.65
CA LEU A 60 -11.08 10.62 0.15
C LEU A 60 -12.12 9.70 -0.49
N GLY A 61 -13.00 10.23 -1.36
CA GLY A 61 -14.05 9.48 -2.03
C GLY A 61 -15.08 8.91 -1.05
N LYS A 62 -15.09 7.59 -0.86
CA LYS A 62 -15.95 6.92 0.10
C LYS A 62 -15.17 6.58 1.36
N PHE A 63 -15.74 6.90 2.51
CA PHE A 63 -15.14 6.55 3.79
C PHE A 63 -16.21 6.27 4.85
N GLY A 64 -15.85 5.48 5.87
CA GLY A 64 -16.75 5.11 6.97
C GLY A 64 -16.06 4.19 7.96
N ILE A 65 -16.69 4.00 9.11
CA ILE A 65 -16.25 3.07 10.15
C ILE A 65 -16.88 1.70 9.91
N ASP A 66 -16.05 0.68 9.88
CA ASP A 66 -16.45 -0.71 10.03
C ASP A 66 -16.30 -1.09 11.52
N ILE A 67 -17.44 -1.18 12.21
CA ILE A 67 -17.49 -1.44 13.65
C ILE A 67 -17.09 -2.90 13.95
N GLU A 68 -17.42 -3.85 13.06
CA GLU A 68 -17.13 -5.26 13.28
C GLU A 68 -15.63 -5.54 13.25
N THR A 69 -14.92 -4.91 12.33
CA THR A 69 -13.47 -5.09 12.17
C THR A 69 -12.65 -4.02 12.89
N HIS A 70 -13.26 -2.99 13.45
CA HIS A 70 -12.61 -1.84 14.05
C HIS A 70 -11.64 -1.13 13.09
N HIS A 71 -12.12 -0.88 11.86
CA HIS A 71 -11.34 -0.16 10.84
C HIS A 71 -12.10 1.05 10.31
N LEU A 72 -11.37 2.17 10.16
CA LEU A 72 -11.77 3.24 9.27
C LEU A 72 -11.45 2.80 7.84
N ILE A 73 -12.48 2.63 7.02
CA ILE A 73 -12.34 2.22 5.62
C ILE A 73 -12.39 3.47 4.75
N ILE A 74 -11.38 3.66 3.90
CA ILE A 74 -11.31 4.76 2.92
C ILE A 74 -11.09 4.16 1.53
N THR A 75 -11.95 4.54 0.57
CA THR A 75 -11.80 4.21 -0.85
C THR A 75 -11.58 5.51 -1.61
N PRO A 76 -10.32 5.94 -1.80
CA PRO A 76 -10.00 7.21 -2.40
C PRO A 76 -10.54 7.36 -3.82
N ALA A 77 -10.94 8.57 -4.19
CA ALA A 77 -11.40 8.90 -5.54
C ALA A 77 -10.32 9.54 -6.41
N LYS A 78 -9.32 10.19 -5.81
CA LYS A 78 -8.14 10.73 -6.50
C LYS A 78 -6.96 10.90 -5.54
N THR A 79 -5.79 11.17 -6.08
CA THR A 79 -4.58 11.51 -5.30
C THR A 79 -4.67 12.91 -4.69
N GLY A 80 -3.93 13.15 -3.62
CA GLY A 80 -3.89 14.44 -2.92
C GLY A 80 -3.92 14.31 -1.40
N GLU A 81 -4.20 15.40 -0.73
CA GLU A 81 -4.23 15.49 0.73
C GLU A 81 -5.62 15.92 1.24
N SER A 82 -6.00 15.36 2.37
CA SER A 82 -7.22 15.75 3.09
C SER A 82 -7.03 15.54 4.58
N THR A 83 -7.67 16.38 5.39
CA THR A 83 -7.90 16.06 6.79
C THR A 83 -9.27 15.42 6.95
N LEU A 84 -9.37 14.42 7.84
CA LEU A 84 -10.62 13.76 8.20
C LEU A 84 -10.84 13.90 9.69
N ASN A 85 -11.83 14.69 10.09
CA ASN A 85 -12.30 14.79 11.47
C ASN A 85 -13.41 13.77 11.72
N ILE A 86 -13.19 12.88 12.67
CA ILE A 86 -14.12 11.83 13.08
C ILE A 86 -14.67 12.21 14.44
N ILE A 87 -15.97 12.47 14.51
CA ILE A 87 -16.69 12.84 15.72
C ILE A 87 -17.42 11.62 16.23
N ASP A 88 -17.00 11.11 17.37
CA ASP A 88 -17.71 10.06 18.10
C ASP A 88 -18.83 10.68 18.92
N VAL A 89 -20.06 10.46 18.47
CA VAL A 89 -21.25 11.10 19.06
C VAL A 89 -21.54 10.56 20.45
N ASN A 90 -21.38 9.26 20.65
CA ASN A 90 -21.70 8.60 21.92
C ASN A 90 -20.63 8.82 22.98
N ALA A 91 -19.37 8.81 22.61
CA ALA A 91 -18.26 9.11 23.52
C ALA A 91 -18.03 10.63 23.74
N GLY A 92 -18.66 11.49 22.91
CA GLY A 92 -18.56 12.94 23.03
C GLY A 92 -17.16 13.51 22.71
N ASN A 93 -16.38 12.85 21.89
CA ASN A 93 -15.04 13.27 21.51
C ASN A 93 -14.82 13.29 20.00
N SER A 94 -13.69 13.82 19.55
CA SER A 94 -13.31 13.81 18.15
C SER A 94 -11.82 13.55 17.94
N VAL A 95 -11.49 13.06 16.75
CA VAL A 95 -10.11 12.84 16.32
C VAL A 95 -9.93 13.31 14.90
N THR A 96 -8.85 14.05 14.64
CA THR A 96 -8.48 14.49 13.28
C THR A 96 -7.29 13.69 12.78
N LEU A 97 -7.42 13.17 11.56
CA LEU A 97 -6.39 12.45 10.83
C LEU A 97 -5.98 13.27 9.61
N ASN A 98 -4.68 13.29 9.30
CA ASN A 98 -4.13 13.81 8.06
C ASN A 98 -3.96 12.62 7.10
N ILE A 99 -4.61 12.66 5.95
CA ILE A 99 -4.59 11.57 4.97
C ILE A 99 -3.94 12.08 3.69
N THR A 100 -2.85 11.44 3.29
CA THR A 100 -2.23 11.62 1.98
C THR A 100 -2.58 10.43 1.11
N VAL A 101 -3.17 10.68 -0.07
CA VAL A 101 -3.49 9.65 -1.06
C VAL A 101 -2.45 9.72 -2.17
N GLU A 102 -1.66 8.65 -2.30
CA GLU A 102 -0.68 8.49 -3.37
C GLU A 102 -1.22 7.59 -4.49
N ASP A 103 -0.57 7.65 -5.65
CA ASP A 103 -0.83 6.70 -6.73
C ASP A 103 -0.56 5.26 -6.29
N TYR A 104 -1.33 4.31 -6.83
CA TYR A 104 -1.06 2.90 -6.61
C TYR A 104 0.27 2.51 -7.27
N TYR A 105 1.09 1.73 -6.60
CA TYR A 105 2.36 1.26 -7.15
C TYR A 105 2.67 -0.19 -6.78
N LEU A 106 3.47 -0.84 -7.64
CA LEU A 106 4.06 -2.15 -7.36
C LEU A 106 5.51 -1.96 -6.90
N PRO A 107 5.83 -2.25 -5.62
CA PRO A 107 7.18 -2.15 -5.11
C PRO A 107 7.93 -3.47 -5.30
N PHE A 108 9.01 -3.45 -6.05
CA PHE A 108 9.95 -4.56 -6.14
C PHE A 108 11.27 -4.19 -5.47
N LYS A 109 11.75 -5.01 -4.54
CA LYS A 109 13.07 -4.89 -3.93
C LYS A 109 14.09 -5.60 -4.80
N ILE A 110 15.23 -4.96 -5.07
CA ILE A 110 16.36 -5.59 -5.73
C ILE A 110 17.09 -6.45 -4.69
N GLU A 111 17.14 -7.76 -4.94
CA GLU A 111 17.74 -8.74 -4.01
C GLU A 111 19.13 -9.16 -4.47
N GLU A 112 19.33 -9.30 -5.77
CA GLU A 112 20.58 -9.84 -6.33
C GLU A 112 20.88 -9.23 -7.69
N ILE A 113 22.15 -9.04 -7.98
CA ILE A 113 22.67 -8.58 -9.28
C ILE A 113 23.82 -9.52 -9.67
N GLU A 114 23.65 -10.27 -10.76
CA GLU A 114 24.62 -11.19 -11.32
C GLU A 114 25.21 -10.60 -12.60
N GLY A 115 26.53 -10.37 -12.61
CA GLY A 115 27.24 -9.79 -13.74
C GLY A 115 27.50 -8.29 -13.61
N THR A 116 27.87 -7.65 -14.71
CA THR A 116 28.20 -6.20 -14.75
C THR A 116 26.91 -5.41 -14.92
N ASN A 117 26.50 -4.70 -13.88
CA ASN A 117 25.32 -3.86 -13.91
C ASN A 117 25.61 -2.48 -14.54
N ASN A 118 25.01 -2.21 -15.69
CA ASN A 118 25.13 -0.90 -16.38
C ASN A 118 24.15 0.14 -15.82
N ASN A 119 23.11 -0.29 -15.09
CA ASN A 119 22.15 0.62 -14.51
C ASN A 119 22.64 1.11 -13.14
N LYS A 120 23.24 2.29 -13.12
CA LYS A 120 23.81 2.90 -11.90
C LYS A 120 22.78 3.20 -10.79
N PHE A 121 21.48 3.16 -11.11
CA PHE A 121 20.41 3.38 -10.14
C PHE A 121 20.03 2.11 -9.37
N PHE A 122 20.45 0.93 -9.86
CA PHE A 122 20.17 -0.34 -9.23
C PHE A 122 21.34 -0.79 -8.35
N THR A 123 21.01 -1.22 -7.13
CA THR A 123 22.00 -1.74 -6.18
C THR A 123 21.36 -2.71 -5.18
N THR A 124 22.14 -3.59 -4.60
CA THR A 124 21.73 -4.47 -3.50
C THR A 124 22.09 -3.89 -2.12
N GLU A 125 22.94 -2.84 -2.06
CA GLU A 125 23.54 -2.37 -0.81
C GLU A 125 22.60 -1.62 0.14
N THR A 126 21.56 -0.97 -0.37
CA THR A 126 20.74 -0.02 0.39
C THR A 126 19.23 -0.27 0.29
N SER A 127 18.81 -1.52 0.30
CA SER A 127 17.38 -1.85 0.11
C SER A 127 16.74 -1.09 -1.05
N CYS A 128 17.40 -1.14 -2.20
CA CYS A 128 16.92 -0.49 -3.42
C CYS A 128 15.57 -1.07 -3.84
N ARG A 129 14.61 -0.19 -4.09
CA ARG A 129 13.26 -0.56 -4.53
C ARG A 129 12.92 0.15 -5.83
N VAL A 130 12.30 -0.61 -6.72
CA VAL A 130 11.67 -0.11 -7.96
C VAL A 130 10.18 -0.03 -7.71
N ARG A 131 9.60 1.15 -7.83
CA ARG A 131 8.16 1.38 -7.70
C ARG A 131 7.59 1.64 -9.09
N PHE A 132 6.82 0.70 -9.62
CA PHE A 132 6.07 0.87 -10.86
C PHE A 132 4.72 1.49 -10.51
N ILE A 133 4.48 2.70 -10.97
CA ILE A 133 3.36 3.54 -10.52
C ILE A 133 2.25 3.50 -11.56
N ARG A 134 1.01 3.29 -11.09
CA ARG A 134 -0.20 3.44 -11.89
C ARG A 134 -0.83 4.79 -11.58
N ASN A 135 -0.77 5.70 -12.54
CA ASN A 135 -1.42 7.00 -12.45
C ASN A 135 -2.67 7.06 -13.35
N GLU A 136 -3.46 8.14 -13.22
CA GLU A 136 -4.74 8.31 -13.91
C GLU A 136 -4.59 8.36 -15.44
N ASP A 137 -3.52 8.98 -15.95
CA ASP A 137 -3.25 9.18 -17.38
C ASP A 137 -2.48 8.00 -18.02
N ASN A 138 -2.20 6.94 -17.24
CA ASN A 138 -1.53 5.72 -17.69
C ASN A 138 -0.17 5.94 -18.38
N THR A 139 0.57 6.97 -17.93
CA THR A 139 1.92 7.27 -18.42
C THR A 139 2.98 6.32 -17.88
N LYS A 140 2.61 5.41 -16.98
CA LYS A 140 3.45 4.36 -16.39
C LYS A 140 4.73 4.91 -15.75
N PRO A 141 4.65 5.82 -14.77
CA PRO A 141 5.84 6.31 -14.10
C PRO A 141 6.55 5.20 -13.33
N VAL A 142 7.86 5.35 -13.18
CA VAL A 142 8.69 4.50 -12.33
C VAL A 142 9.57 5.35 -11.43
N LYS A 143 9.75 4.90 -10.19
CA LYS A 143 10.59 5.58 -9.20
C LYS A 143 11.55 4.58 -8.58
N ILE A 144 12.84 4.91 -8.55
CA ILE A 144 13.87 4.13 -7.88
C ILE A 144 14.17 4.80 -6.55
N THR A 145 14.03 4.05 -5.46
CA THR A 145 14.24 4.55 -4.11
C THR A 145 15.24 3.69 -3.35
N TRP A 146 16.03 4.30 -2.50
CA TRP A 146 16.93 3.63 -1.57
C TRP A 146 16.54 3.98 -0.14
N LEU A 147 16.71 3.03 0.76
CA LEU A 147 16.56 3.30 2.19
C LEU A 147 17.82 4.01 2.69
N ASN A 148 17.66 5.21 3.23
CA ASN A 148 18.76 5.86 3.96
C ASN A 148 18.92 5.16 5.32
N PRO A 149 20.03 4.44 5.58
CA PRO A 149 20.21 3.65 6.78
C PRO A 149 20.30 4.49 8.06
N TRP A 150 20.63 5.79 7.95
CA TRP A 150 20.79 6.70 9.09
C TRP A 150 19.50 7.41 9.47
N LYS A 151 18.62 7.65 8.49
CA LYS A 151 17.35 8.35 8.70
C LYS A 151 16.14 7.41 8.66
N PHE A 152 16.33 6.15 8.29
CA PHE A 152 15.26 5.18 8.03
C PHE A 152 14.19 5.70 7.06
N GLN A 153 14.59 6.58 6.16
CA GLN A 153 13.70 7.20 5.18
C GLN A 153 14.03 6.73 3.77
N SER A 154 13.01 6.55 2.97
CA SER A 154 13.16 6.26 1.55
C SER A 154 13.62 7.53 0.81
N VAL A 155 14.71 7.45 0.05
CA VAL A 155 15.26 8.55 -0.76
C VAL A 155 15.11 8.19 -2.21
N THR A 156 14.51 9.06 -3.01
CA THR A 156 14.44 8.90 -4.46
C THR A 156 15.82 9.11 -5.08
N ARG A 157 16.22 8.23 -6.00
CA ARG A 157 17.50 8.26 -6.71
C ARG A 157 17.33 8.53 -8.19
N ALA A 158 16.22 8.01 -8.75
CA ALA A 158 15.84 8.27 -10.13
C ALA A 158 14.34 8.17 -10.27
N GLU A 159 13.83 8.89 -11.24
CA GLU A 159 12.42 8.86 -11.68
C GLU A 159 12.37 8.74 -13.20
N GLY A 160 11.25 8.29 -13.73
CA GLY A 160 11.08 8.19 -15.16
C GLY A 160 9.84 7.39 -15.53
N PHE A 161 9.93 6.69 -16.64
CA PHE A 161 8.81 5.92 -17.16
C PHE A 161 9.26 4.50 -17.52
N PHE A 162 8.31 3.59 -17.52
CA PHE A 162 8.53 2.24 -18.00
C PHE A 162 7.51 1.88 -19.06
N ASP A 163 7.89 0.95 -19.93
CA ASP A 163 6.97 0.27 -20.82
C ASP A 163 7.32 -1.20 -20.89
N ILE A 164 6.31 -2.03 -21.22
CA ILE A 164 6.50 -3.47 -21.41
C ILE A 164 5.90 -3.85 -22.74
N SER A 165 6.73 -4.39 -23.62
CA SER A 165 6.34 -4.96 -24.89
C SER A 165 6.36 -6.50 -24.83
N ARG A 166 5.53 -7.14 -25.65
CA ARG A 166 5.48 -8.59 -25.83
C ARG A 166 5.77 -8.92 -27.30
N SER A 167 6.74 -9.79 -27.53
CA SER A 167 7.02 -10.30 -28.87
C SER A 167 6.00 -11.38 -29.29
N GLU A 168 5.99 -11.73 -30.60
CA GLU A 168 5.19 -12.85 -31.13
C GLU A 168 5.58 -14.20 -30.49
N THR A 169 6.79 -14.34 -29.98
CA THR A 169 7.31 -15.53 -29.27
C THR A 169 7.07 -15.50 -27.77
N ASN A 170 6.20 -14.62 -27.28
CA ASN A 170 5.89 -14.45 -25.84
C ASN A 170 7.08 -14.03 -24.98
N ILE A 171 8.08 -13.38 -25.54
CA ILE A 171 9.16 -12.75 -24.78
C ILE A 171 8.70 -11.35 -24.38
N PHE A 172 8.77 -11.05 -23.09
CA PHE A 172 8.45 -9.73 -22.56
C PHE A 172 9.73 -8.94 -22.40
N THR A 173 9.71 -7.70 -22.88
CA THR A 173 10.80 -6.74 -22.76
C THR A 173 10.32 -5.52 -22.01
N MET A 174 11.01 -5.18 -20.92
CA MET A 174 10.79 -3.95 -20.16
C MET A 174 11.81 -2.90 -20.59
N THR A 175 11.32 -1.71 -20.94
CA THR A 175 12.12 -0.53 -21.16
C THR A 175 11.96 0.41 -19.97
N LEU A 176 13.08 0.84 -19.38
CA LEU A 176 13.13 1.85 -18.32
C LEU A 176 13.84 3.10 -18.85
N SER A 177 13.15 4.24 -18.87
CA SER A 177 13.74 5.55 -19.18
C SER A 177 13.85 6.33 -17.88
N LEU A 178 15.05 6.46 -17.33
CA LEU A 178 15.31 6.96 -15.98
C LEU A 178 16.14 8.24 -16.02
N GLN A 179 15.76 9.21 -15.20
CA GLN A 179 16.51 10.43 -14.92
C GLN A 179 16.91 10.43 -13.43
N GLY A 180 18.20 10.59 -13.16
CA GLY A 180 18.68 10.74 -11.79
C GLY A 180 18.25 12.09 -11.20
N VAL A 181 18.00 12.15 -9.88
CA VAL A 181 17.57 13.39 -9.19
C VAL A 181 18.58 14.54 -9.33
N GLU A 182 19.86 14.24 -9.59
CA GLU A 182 20.95 15.22 -9.75
C GLU A 182 21.40 15.35 -11.21
N SER A 183 20.64 14.80 -12.18
CA SER A 183 21.00 14.75 -13.59
C SER A 183 19.83 15.24 -14.45
N GLU A 184 20.15 15.98 -15.52
CA GLU A 184 19.16 16.32 -16.55
C GLU A 184 19.11 15.27 -17.68
N GLU A 185 20.02 14.30 -17.67
CA GLU A 185 20.13 13.28 -18.70
C GLU A 185 19.20 12.09 -18.41
N ILE A 186 18.46 11.68 -19.43
CA ILE A 186 17.61 10.47 -19.38
C ILE A 186 18.42 9.30 -19.94
N GLU A 187 18.54 8.24 -19.16
CA GLU A 187 19.19 6.99 -19.55
C GLU A 187 18.13 5.91 -19.79
N THR A 188 18.27 5.17 -20.88
CA THR A 188 17.32 4.11 -21.23
C THR A 188 17.99 2.74 -21.11
N PHE A 189 17.29 1.83 -20.44
CA PHE A 189 17.71 0.45 -20.19
C PHE A 189 16.66 -0.51 -20.70
N GLU A 190 17.09 -1.57 -21.37
CA GLU A 190 16.19 -2.60 -21.89
C GLU A 190 16.50 -3.95 -21.23
N TYR A 191 15.45 -4.61 -20.75
CA TYR A 191 15.54 -5.88 -20.06
C TYR A 191 14.60 -6.91 -20.65
N THR A 192 15.08 -8.11 -20.89
CA THR A 192 14.20 -9.27 -21.06
C THR A 192 13.68 -9.70 -19.69
N MET A 193 12.36 -9.85 -19.57
CA MET A 193 11.69 -10.22 -18.33
C MET A 193 11.54 -11.72 -18.21
N GLY A 194 11.85 -12.25 -17.02
CA GLY A 194 11.70 -13.65 -16.63
C GLY A 194 11.37 -13.79 -15.15
N GLY A 195 11.28 -15.01 -14.65
CA GLY A 195 10.95 -15.30 -13.26
C GLY A 195 9.61 -16.04 -13.13
N ASP A 196 8.87 -15.78 -12.05
CA ASP A 196 7.58 -16.45 -11.80
C ASP A 196 6.47 -15.85 -12.68
N ASP A 197 5.64 -16.66 -13.32
CA ASP A 197 4.58 -16.18 -14.22
C ASP A 197 3.55 -15.26 -13.51
N GLY A 198 3.41 -15.39 -12.20
CA GLY A 198 2.42 -14.65 -11.43
C GLY A 198 2.58 -13.13 -11.44
N TYR A 199 3.82 -12.61 -11.49
CA TYR A 199 4.01 -11.15 -11.48
C TYR A 199 3.59 -10.49 -12.80
N MET A 200 3.70 -11.20 -13.94
CA MET A 200 3.25 -10.70 -15.24
C MET A 200 1.75 -10.44 -15.23
N ASN A 201 0.98 -11.32 -14.57
CA ASN A 201 -0.46 -11.16 -14.44
C ASN A 201 -0.81 -9.94 -13.58
N ILE A 202 -0.02 -9.67 -12.54
CA ILE A 202 -0.17 -8.49 -11.71
C ILE A 202 0.07 -7.23 -12.55
N PHE A 203 1.15 -7.18 -13.35
CA PHE A 203 1.41 -6.07 -14.26
C PHE A 203 0.26 -5.87 -15.26
N ASN A 204 -0.21 -6.96 -15.91
CA ASN A 204 -1.31 -6.90 -16.86
C ASN A 204 -2.61 -6.38 -16.19
N SER A 205 -2.94 -6.88 -15.01
CA SER A 205 -4.12 -6.48 -14.25
C SER A 205 -4.08 -5.01 -13.82
N ILE A 206 -2.92 -4.52 -13.38
CA ILE A 206 -2.78 -3.19 -12.81
C ILE A 206 -2.60 -2.13 -13.89
N PHE A 207 -1.78 -2.42 -14.91
CA PHE A 207 -1.40 -1.43 -15.94
C PHE A 207 -2.18 -1.58 -17.24
N GLY A 208 -3.05 -2.60 -17.37
CA GLY A 208 -3.96 -2.77 -18.52
C GLY A 208 -3.25 -3.03 -19.83
N PHE A 209 -2.18 -3.82 -19.83
CA PHE A 209 -1.44 -4.15 -21.07
C PHE A 209 -2.22 -5.00 -22.06
N ASN A 210 -3.39 -5.54 -21.68
CA ASN A 210 -4.29 -6.35 -22.53
C ASN A 210 -3.62 -7.58 -23.18
N TRP A 211 -2.66 -8.19 -22.47
CA TRP A 211 -2.11 -9.48 -22.90
C TRP A 211 -3.20 -10.54 -22.72
N ASN A 212 -3.67 -11.14 -23.80
CA ASN A 212 -4.85 -12.02 -23.88
C ASN A 212 -4.80 -13.33 -23.08
N GLU A 213 -3.97 -13.44 -22.08
CA GLU A 213 -3.94 -14.56 -21.15
C GLU A 213 -4.53 -14.12 -19.81
N SER A 214 -5.82 -14.37 -19.65
CA SER A 214 -6.47 -14.28 -18.34
C SER A 214 -5.98 -15.46 -17.49
N VAL A 215 -4.97 -15.25 -16.67
CA VAL A 215 -4.71 -16.19 -15.58
C VAL A 215 -5.78 -15.94 -14.52
N ASP A 216 -6.57 -16.97 -14.29
CA ASP A 216 -7.60 -17.00 -13.26
C ASP A 216 -6.93 -16.85 -11.87
N LEU A 217 -6.83 -15.61 -11.39
CA LEU A 217 -6.31 -15.28 -10.06
C LEU A 217 -7.18 -15.85 -8.92
N SER A 218 -8.36 -16.42 -9.24
CA SER A 218 -9.31 -16.92 -8.26
C SER A 218 -8.90 -18.24 -7.60
N ARG A 219 -7.89 -18.93 -8.10
CA ARG A 219 -7.54 -20.30 -7.69
C ARG A 219 -6.19 -20.51 -7.05
N SER A 220 -5.31 -19.55 -7.00
CA SER A 220 -4.03 -19.69 -6.30
C SER A 220 -3.99 -18.83 -5.07
N THR A 221 -3.70 -19.42 -3.92
CA THR A 221 -3.13 -18.67 -2.80
C THR A 221 -1.94 -17.89 -3.38
N PRO A 222 -1.95 -16.55 -3.37
CA PRO A 222 -0.86 -15.80 -3.97
C PRO A 222 0.45 -16.31 -3.36
N PRO A 223 1.47 -16.63 -4.16
CA PRO A 223 2.74 -17.02 -3.62
C PRO A 223 3.22 -15.91 -2.69
N THR A 224 3.77 -16.28 -1.55
CA THR A 224 4.23 -15.34 -0.53
C THR A 224 5.31 -14.37 -1.04
N LYS A 225 5.90 -14.67 -2.21
CA LYS A 225 6.90 -13.81 -2.88
C LYS A 225 6.87 -14.05 -4.38
N TYR A 226 6.51 -13.02 -5.16
CA TYR A 226 6.71 -13.04 -6.62
C TYR A 226 8.13 -12.59 -6.95
N LYS A 227 8.82 -13.40 -7.76
CA LYS A 227 10.18 -13.15 -8.23
C LYS A 227 10.16 -12.71 -9.69
N MET A 228 10.64 -11.52 -9.98
CA MET A 228 10.92 -11.01 -11.32
C MET A 228 12.42 -11.03 -11.58
N ILE A 229 12.84 -11.50 -12.74
CA ILE A 229 14.22 -11.45 -13.19
C ILE A 229 14.29 -10.54 -14.41
N LEU A 230 15.09 -9.49 -14.33
CA LEU A 230 15.40 -8.60 -15.43
C LEU A 230 16.77 -8.96 -15.98
N THR A 231 16.84 -9.39 -17.25
CA THR A 231 18.12 -9.66 -17.94
C THR A 231 18.44 -8.50 -18.88
N ASP A 232 19.51 -7.79 -18.60
CA ASP A 232 19.98 -6.65 -19.42
C ASP A 232 20.33 -7.13 -20.84
N ASN A 233 19.64 -6.59 -21.85
CA ASN A 233 19.79 -6.98 -23.24
C ASN A 233 21.16 -6.60 -23.82
N SER A 234 21.89 -5.65 -23.20
CA SER A 234 23.20 -5.19 -23.68
C SER A 234 24.37 -6.08 -23.26
N ASN A 235 24.28 -6.72 -22.08
CA ASN A 235 25.42 -7.45 -21.51
C ASN A 235 25.05 -8.77 -20.78
N GLY A 236 23.76 -9.06 -20.67
CA GLY A 236 23.27 -10.30 -20.02
C GLY A 236 23.29 -10.27 -18.48
N CYS A 237 23.55 -9.10 -17.86
CA CYS A 237 23.44 -8.96 -16.40
C CYS A 237 22.03 -9.29 -15.94
N LYS A 238 21.92 -10.12 -14.89
CA LYS A 238 20.64 -10.52 -14.32
C LYS A 238 20.37 -9.79 -13.00
N ILE A 239 19.19 -9.23 -12.88
CA ILE A 239 18.74 -8.50 -11.70
C ILE A 239 17.49 -9.21 -11.15
N THR A 240 17.63 -9.78 -9.97
CA THR A 240 16.51 -10.43 -9.26
C THR A 240 15.79 -9.43 -8.39
N CYS A 241 14.49 -9.28 -8.63
CA CYS A 241 13.60 -8.40 -7.90
C CYS A 241 12.49 -9.20 -7.21
N LEU A 242 12.19 -8.90 -5.96
CA LEU A 242 11.09 -9.50 -5.21
C LEU A 242 9.99 -8.48 -4.97
N LEU A 243 8.75 -8.84 -5.34
CA LEU A 243 7.58 -8.03 -5.02
C LEU A 243 7.45 -7.93 -3.49
N GLN A 244 7.32 -6.72 -3.01
CA GLN A 244 7.10 -6.42 -1.60
C GLN A 244 5.61 -6.19 -1.33
N PRO A 245 5.11 -6.51 -0.14
CA PRO A 245 3.79 -6.05 0.26
C PRO A 245 3.78 -4.52 0.26
N LEU A 246 2.62 -3.93 -0.08
CA LEU A 246 2.39 -2.51 0.16
C LEU A 246 2.34 -2.32 1.67
N ASN A 247 3.43 -1.84 2.24
CA ASN A 247 3.43 -1.39 3.63
C ASN A 247 2.94 0.06 3.61
N PHE A 248 1.76 0.26 4.13
CA PHE A 248 1.27 1.60 4.48
C PHE A 248 2.00 2.02 5.75
N ASP A 249 3.03 2.86 5.61
CA ASP A 249 3.77 3.44 6.73
C ASP A 249 2.95 4.50 7.47
#